data_8809fedf42a739e317f3952f8e50ad03
#
_entry.id   8809fedf42a739e317f3952f8e50ad03
#
_cell.length_a   1.000
_cell.length_b   1.000
_cell.length_c   1.000
_cell.angle_alpha   90.00
_cell.angle_beta   90.00
_cell.angle_gamma   90.00
#
_symmetry.space_group_name_H-M   'P 1'
#
loop_
_entity.id
_entity.type
_entity.pdbx_description
1 polymer ?
#
loop_
_entity_poly.entity_id
_entity_poly.type
_entity_poly.pdbx_seq_one_letter_code
_entity_poly.pdbx_strand_id
1 'polypeptide(L)'
;MHALLQSLSGGDRRSIGESNRVASIVLEQPGLMKVLFQGIESSDPVLRMRCADAIEKVTVNRPELLIPYKRKLLQKLSKIEQQEVRWHIAPMLARLPLTREEESSVLNILLGYTNDRSSIVKAMAMQALADIAYRNRRLLPEVKQHIEELIVIGTPAMKARGKKLLGKLVNLSTE
;
A
#
# COMPACT_ATOMS: atom_id res chain seq x y z
N MET A 1 -26.07 3.05 6.63
CA MET A 1 -24.63 2.71 6.59
C MET A 1 -24.46 1.31 7.18
N HIS A 2 -23.63 0.45 6.57
CA HIS A 2 -23.40 -0.93 7.06
C HIS A 2 -22.76 -0.90 8.47
N ALA A 3 -23.15 -1.81 9.38
CA ALA A 3 -22.65 -1.85 10.76
C ALA A 3 -21.11 -1.86 10.87
N LEU A 4 -20.43 -2.56 9.94
CA LEU A 4 -18.97 -2.59 9.84
C LEU A 4 -18.36 -1.19 9.61
N LEU A 5 -19.00 -0.36 8.80
CA LEU A 5 -18.54 1.02 8.53
C LEU A 5 -18.87 1.94 9.71
N GLN A 6 -19.99 1.69 10.41
CA GLN A 6 -20.30 2.43 11.62
C GLN A 6 -19.25 2.24 12.70
N SER A 7 -18.74 1.02 12.89
CA SER A 7 -17.68 0.75 13.86
C SER A 7 -16.32 1.39 13.50
N LEU A 8 -16.10 1.73 12.23
CA LEU A 8 -14.92 2.45 11.77
C LEU A 8 -15.09 3.98 11.77
N SER A 9 -16.31 4.48 11.95
CA SER A 9 -16.63 5.92 11.91
C SER A 9 -16.32 6.62 13.23
N GLY A 10 -16.24 7.95 13.20
CA GLY A 10 -16.07 8.81 14.38
C GLY A 10 -14.64 8.86 14.91
N GLY A 11 -14.39 9.80 15.83
CA GLY A 11 -13.04 10.06 16.35
C GLY A 11 -12.16 10.85 15.37
N ASP A 12 -10.86 10.67 15.45
CA ASP A 12 -9.87 11.39 14.64
C ASP A 12 -8.91 10.46 13.88
N ARG A 13 -8.06 11.07 13.04
CA ARG A 13 -7.07 10.35 12.21
C ARG A 13 -5.83 9.87 12.97
N ARG A 14 -5.70 10.13 14.26
CA ARG A 14 -4.58 9.65 15.09
C ARG A 14 -4.80 8.24 15.60
N SER A 15 -6.03 7.74 15.49
CA SER A 15 -6.41 6.40 15.95
C SER A 15 -6.92 5.56 14.79
N ILE A 16 -6.45 4.32 14.75
CA ILE A 16 -6.97 3.28 13.83
C ILE A 16 -8.37 2.79 14.22
N GLY A 17 -8.89 3.23 15.39
CA GLY A 17 -10.19 2.79 15.90
C GLY A 17 -10.29 1.27 15.94
N GLU A 18 -11.39 0.76 15.46
CA GLU A 18 -11.71 -0.67 15.44
C GLU A 18 -11.13 -1.44 14.23
N SER A 19 -10.18 -0.87 13.49
CA SER A 19 -9.65 -1.49 12.25
C SER A 19 -9.12 -2.90 12.48
N ASN A 20 -8.49 -3.18 13.62
CA ASN A 20 -7.99 -4.53 13.94
C ASN A 20 -9.13 -5.53 14.07
N ARG A 21 -10.18 -5.17 14.83
CA ARG A 21 -11.36 -6.01 15.02
C ARG A 21 -12.10 -6.23 13.70
N VAL A 22 -12.24 -5.18 12.92
CA VAL A 22 -12.87 -5.24 11.59
C VAL A 22 -12.07 -6.14 10.64
N ALA A 23 -10.74 -6.04 10.65
CA ALA A 23 -9.89 -6.92 9.84
C ALA A 23 -10.08 -8.40 10.22
N SER A 24 -10.16 -8.73 11.53
CA SER A 24 -10.44 -10.09 11.98
C SER A 24 -11.80 -10.60 11.49
N ILE A 25 -12.86 -9.78 11.60
CA ILE A 25 -14.19 -10.14 11.09
C ILE A 25 -14.16 -10.41 9.58
N VAL A 26 -13.43 -9.59 8.81
CA VAL A 26 -13.36 -9.75 7.36
C VAL A 26 -12.52 -10.97 6.96
N LEU A 27 -11.52 -11.35 7.75
CA LEU A 27 -10.79 -12.61 7.53
C LEU A 27 -11.70 -13.84 7.69
N GLU A 28 -12.63 -13.81 8.64
CA GLU A 28 -13.63 -14.86 8.84
C GLU A 28 -14.75 -14.81 7.77
N GLN A 29 -15.09 -13.61 7.28
CA GLN A 29 -16.16 -13.36 6.33
C GLN A 29 -15.66 -12.54 5.12
N PRO A 30 -14.89 -13.14 4.19
CA PRO A 30 -14.24 -12.40 3.08
C PRO A 30 -15.20 -11.62 2.17
N GLY A 31 -16.46 -12.01 2.10
CA GLY A 31 -17.51 -11.27 1.38
C GLY A 31 -17.71 -9.83 1.86
N LEU A 32 -17.28 -9.50 3.08
CA LEU A 32 -17.34 -8.15 3.64
C LEU A 32 -16.25 -7.21 3.08
N MET A 33 -15.26 -7.72 2.34
CA MET A 33 -14.26 -6.87 1.65
C MET A 33 -14.92 -5.78 0.80
N LYS A 34 -16.03 -6.09 0.12
CA LYS A 34 -16.79 -5.12 -0.70
C LYS A 34 -17.24 -3.91 0.12
N VAL A 35 -17.60 -4.11 1.39
CA VAL A 35 -18.05 -3.04 2.29
C VAL A 35 -16.88 -2.12 2.63
N LEU A 36 -15.70 -2.67 2.92
CA LEU A 36 -14.50 -1.87 3.17
C LEU A 36 -14.07 -1.07 1.93
N PHE A 37 -14.12 -1.68 0.74
CA PHE A 37 -13.82 -0.98 -0.51
C PHE A 37 -14.86 0.12 -0.87
N GLN A 38 -16.08 0.05 -0.37
CA GLN A 38 -17.04 1.16 -0.41
C GLN A 38 -16.65 2.25 0.59
N GLY A 39 -16.23 1.88 1.80
CA GLY A 39 -15.82 2.82 2.84
C GLY A 39 -14.59 3.65 2.48
N ILE A 40 -13.63 3.09 1.72
CA ILE A 40 -12.46 3.84 1.22
C ILE A 40 -12.87 4.99 0.27
N GLU A 41 -14.05 4.95 -0.32
CA GLU A 41 -14.58 5.99 -1.21
C GLU A 41 -15.47 7.02 -0.48
N SER A 42 -15.60 6.90 0.85
CA SER A 42 -16.38 7.84 1.67
C SER A 42 -15.82 9.27 1.58
N SER A 43 -16.67 10.26 1.78
CA SER A 43 -16.24 11.66 1.99
C SER A 43 -15.58 11.88 3.36
N ASP A 44 -15.84 11.01 4.35
CA ASP A 44 -15.23 11.06 5.67
C ASP A 44 -13.76 10.54 5.63
N PRO A 45 -12.77 11.40 5.90
CA PRO A 45 -11.36 11.01 5.84
C PRO A 45 -10.96 10.00 6.93
N VAL A 46 -11.64 9.97 8.07
CA VAL A 46 -11.39 8.98 9.14
C VAL A 46 -11.83 7.60 8.70
N LEU A 47 -13.04 7.52 8.13
CA LEU A 47 -13.57 6.26 7.61
C LEU A 47 -12.71 5.73 6.45
N ARG A 48 -12.30 6.60 5.51
CA ARG A 48 -11.40 6.19 4.41
C ARG A 48 -10.11 5.55 4.91
N MET A 49 -9.43 6.24 5.84
CA MET A 49 -8.18 5.78 6.42
C MET A 49 -8.34 4.41 7.11
N ARG A 50 -9.36 4.27 7.95
CA ARG A 50 -9.57 3.03 8.72
C ARG A 50 -10.01 1.86 7.85
N CYS A 51 -10.77 2.12 6.78
CA CYS A 51 -11.07 1.10 5.78
C CYS A 51 -9.80 0.66 5.04
N ALA A 52 -8.92 1.60 4.65
CA ALA A 52 -7.66 1.28 4.00
C ALA A 52 -6.75 0.45 4.93
N ASP A 53 -6.64 0.82 6.20
CA ASP A 53 -5.89 0.09 7.22
C ASP A 53 -6.45 -1.34 7.43
N ALA A 54 -7.77 -1.49 7.53
CA ALA A 54 -8.39 -2.80 7.68
C ALA A 54 -8.16 -3.70 6.46
N ILE A 55 -8.33 -3.16 5.23
CA ILE A 55 -8.06 -3.89 3.98
C ILE A 55 -6.59 -4.32 3.92
N GLU A 56 -5.67 -3.41 4.24
CA GLU A 56 -4.23 -3.70 4.24
C GLU A 56 -3.92 -4.89 5.18
N LYS A 57 -4.43 -4.89 6.40
CA LYS A 57 -4.25 -5.96 7.40
C LYS A 57 -4.83 -7.30 6.93
N VAL A 58 -6.03 -7.30 6.37
CA VAL A 58 -6.63 -8.51 5.79
C VAL A 58 -5.74 -9.09 4.70
N THR A 59 -5.23 -8.24 3.81
CA THR A 59 -4.52 -8.66 2.61
C THR A 59 -3.03 -8.97 2.83
N VAL A 60 -2.50 -8.74 4.03
CA VAL A 60 -1.22 -9.36 4.46
C VAL A 60 -1.35 -10.88 4.45
N ASN A 61 -2.46 -11.41 4.96
CA ASN A 61 -2.70 -12.86 5.08
C ASN A 61 -3.44 -13.45 3.87
N ARG A 62 -4.28 -12.65 3.22
CA ARG A 62 -5.18 -13.07 2.15
C ARG A 62 -5.05 -12.12 0.94
N PRO A 63 -3.86 -12.06 0.27
CA PRO A 63 -3.62 -11.11 -0.84
C PRO A 63 -4.54 -11.35 -2.04
N GLU A 64 -5.03 -12.56 -2.25
CA GLU A 64 -5.97 -12.90 -3.31
C GLU A 64 -7.30 -12.14 -3.23
N LEU A 65 -7.66 -11.64 -2.04
CA LEU A 65 -8.86 -10.82 -1.84
C LEU A 65 -8.76 -9.42 -2.49
N LEU A 66 -7.56 -9.02 -2.93
CA LEU A 66 -7.37 -7.79 -3.72
C LEU A 66 -7.75 -7.97 -5.20
N ILE A 67 -7.72 -9.19 -5.73
CA ILE A 67 -7.88 -9.46 -7.17
C ILE A 67 -9.15 -8.84 -7.75
N PRO A 68 -10.35 -8.98 -7.13
CA PRO A 68 -11.57 -8.38 -7.64
C PRO A 68 -11.55 -6.84 -7.67
N TYR A 69 -10.66 -6.23 -6.90
CA TYR A 69 -10.55 -4.78 -6.74
C TYR A 69 -9.33 -4.18 -7.45
N LYS A 70 -8.54 -5.01 -8.16
CA LYS A 70 -7.30 -4.59 -8.83
C LYS A 70 -7.51 -3.36 -9.71
N ARG A 71 -8.49 -3.39 -10.61
CA ARG A 71 -8.80 -2.24 -11.47
C ARG A 71 -9.16 -0.99 -10.68
N LYS A 72 -9.95 -1.12 -9.61
CA LYS A 72 -10.32 -0.01 -8.73
C LYS A 72 -9.09 0.57 -8.03
N LEU A 73 -8.19 -0.27 -7.52
CA LEU A 73 -6.93 0.14 -6.90
C LEU A 73 -6.07 0.94 -7.88
N LEU A 74 -5.84 0.42 -9.09
CA LEU A 74 -4.98 1.04 -10.10
C LEU A 74 -5.55 2.35 -10.66
N GLN A 75 -6.85 2.42 -10.93
CA GLN A 75 -7.44 3.51 -11.68
C GLN A 75 -8.05 4.62 -10.82
N LYS A 76 -8.49 4.30 -9.60
CA LYS A 76 -9.24 5.22 -8.74
C LYS A 76 -8.60 5.43 -7.38
N LEU A 77 -8.40 4.38 -6.61
CA LEU A 77 -7.99 4.51 -5.21
C LEU A 77 -6.55 5.01 -5.06
N SER A 78 -5.66 4.64 -5.98
CA SER A 78 -4.28 5.17 -6.03
C SER A 78 -4.20 6.69 -6.23
N LYS A 79 -5.27 7.32 -6.72
CA LYS A 79 -5.35 8.77 -6.95
C LYS A 79 -5.84 9.56 -5.72
N ILE A 80 -6.29 8.87 -4.68
CA ILE A 80 -6.70 9.53 -3.43
C ILE A 80 -5.47 10.23 -2.82
N GLU A 81 -5.57 11.53 -2.58
CA GLU A 81 -4.44 12.34 -2.10
C GLU A 81 -4.22 12.25 -0.60
N GLN A 82 -5.15 11.69 0.15
CA GLN A 82 -5.02 11.52 1.58
C GLN A 82 -3.86 10.58 1.92
N GLN A 83 -2.86 11.10 2.63
CA GLN A 83 -1.62 10.37 2.95
C GLN A 83 -1.88 9.06 3.70
N GLU A 84 -2.85 9.06 4.63
CA GLU A 84 -3.21 7.89 5.43
C GLU A 84 -3.81 6.77 4.56
N VAL A 85 -4.40 7.09 3.43
CA VAL A 85 -4.85 6.10 2.45
C VAL A 85 -3.67 5.62 1.59
N ARG A 86 -2.82 6.54 1.09
CA ARG A 86 -1.69 6.21 0.22
C ARG A 86 -0.71 5.24 0.85
N TRP A 87 -0.37 5.41 2.14
CA TRP A 87 0.59 4.50 2.77
C TRP A 87 0.05 3.07 2.97
N HIS A 88 -1.29 2.88 2.98
CA HIS A 88 -1.89 1.55 2.94
C HIS A 88 -2.07 1.02 1.52
N ILE A 89 -2.34 1.90 0.53
CA ILE A 89 -2.45 1.50 -0.87
C ILE A 89 -1.11 0.97 -1.42
N ALA A 90 0.01 1.60 -1.08
CA ALA A 90 1.33 1.19 -1.58
C ALA A 90 1.63 -0.30 -1.39
N PRO A 91 1.54 -0.89 -0.17
CA PRO A 91 1.76 -2.32 0.01
C PRO A 91 0.67 -3.19 -0.64
N MET A 92 -0.57 -2.72 -0.77
CA MET A 92 -1.61 -3.46 -1.49
C MET A 92 -1.25 -3.60 -2.98
N LEU A 93 -0.77 -2.52 -3.62
CA LEU A 93 -0.33 -2.56 -5.02
C LEU A 93 0.80 -3.59 -5.22
N ALA A 94 1.73 -3.65 -4.27
CA ALA A 94 2.83 -4.60 -4.35
C ALA A 94 2.38 -6.08 -4.20
N ARG A 95 1.23 -6.35 -3.60
CA ARG A 95 0.69 -7.72 -3.43
C ARG A 95 -0.13 -8.23 -4.62
N LEU A 96 -0.51 -7.35 -5.55
CA LEU A 96 -1.33 -7.73 -6.70
C LEU A 96 -0.59 -8.67 -7.66
N PRO A 97 -1.27 -9.66 -8.25
CA PRO A 97 -0.77 -10.35 -9.43
C PRO A 97 -0.93 -9.42 -10.65
N LEU A 98 0.19 -8.97 -11.21
CA LEU A 98 0.24 -7.95 -12.26
C LEU A 98 0.63 -8.56 -13.62
N THR A 99 0.01 -8.08 -14.69
CA THR A 99 0.52 -8.22 -16.06
C THR A 99 1.69 -7.24 -16.29
N ARG A 100 2.43 -7.38 -17.39
CA ARG A 100 3.51 -6.44 -17.73
C ARG A 100 3.07 -4.99 -17.82
N GLU A 101 1.89 -4.74 -18.40
CA GLU A 101 1.33 -3.40 -18.51
C GLU A 101 0.92 -2.84 -17.15
N GLU A 102 0.32 -3.68 -16.31
CA GLU A 102 -0.05 -3.32 -14.96
C GLU A 102 1.18 -3.07 -14.08
N GLU A 103 2.27 -3.82 -14.25
CA GLU A 103 3.55 -3.57 -13.57
C GLU A 103 4.05 -2.15 -13.84
N SER A 104 4.10 -1.74 -15.10
CA SER A 104 4.52 -0.38 -15.47
C SER A 104 3.61 0.69 -14.84
N SER A 105 2.31 0.43 -14.81
CA SER A 105 1.34 1.33 -14.16
C SER A 105 1.56 1.42 -12.65
N VAL A 106 1.80 0.29 -11.99
CA VAL A 106 2.07 0.25 -10.54
C VAL A 106 3.40 0.92 -10.20
N LEU A 107 4.46 0.67 -10.98
CA LEU A 107 5.75 1.35 -10.79
C LEU A 107 5.58 2.87 -10.88
N ASN A 108 4.88 3.38 -11.90
CA ASN A 108 4.63 4.82 -12.04
C ASN A 108 3.83 5.40 -10.85
N ILE A 109 2.83 4.68 -10.34
CA ILE A 109 2.07 5.11 -9.14
C ILE A 109 3.01 5.18 -7.93
N LEU A 110 3.80 4.15 -7.69
CA LEU A 110 4.69 4.08 -6.53
C LEU A 110 5.83 5.10 -6.63
N LEU A 111 6.40 5.33 -7.81
CA LEU A 111 7.37 6.39 -8.05
C LEU A 111 6.75 7.78 -7.77
N GLY A 112 5.51 8.01 -8.19
CA GLY A 112 4.75 9.20 -7.80
C GLY A 112 4.63 9.36 -6.28
N TYR A 113 4.38 8.27 -5.56
CA TYR A 113 4.28 8.28 -4.10
C TYR A 113 5.62 8.56 -3.41
N THR A 114 6.76 8.27 -4.03
CA THR A 114 8.07 8.65 -3.47
C THR A 114 8.30 10.17 -3.45
N ASN A 115 7.48 10.93 -4.17
CA ASN A 115 7.48 12.39 -4.17
C ASN A 115 6.40 13.00 -3.24
N ASP A 116 5.65 12.17 -2.50
CA ASP A 116 4.63 12.64 -1.55
C ASP A 116 5.23 13.54 -0.47
N ARG A 117 4.42 14.41 0.13
CA ARG A 117 4.83 15.26 1.27
C ARG A 117 5.09 14.40 2.52
N SER A 118 4.37 13.31 2.68
CA SER A 118 4.47 12.40 3.82
C SER A 118 5.69 11.48 3.71
N SER A 119 6.58 11.54 4.70
CA SER A 119 7.71 10.61 4.80
C SER A 119 7.27 9.15 4.97
N ILE A 120 6.08 8.92 5.54
CA ILE A 120 5.51 7.58 5.68
C ILE A 120 5.10 7.04 4.31
N VAL A 121 4.39 7.84 3.50
CA VAL A 121 4.01 7.45 2.13
C VAL A 121 5.25 7.12 1.30
N LYS A 122 6.28 7.98 1.34
CA LYS A 122 7.56 7.75 0.65
C LYS A 122 8.20 6.43 1.08
N ALA A 123 8.27 6.17 2.39
CA ALA A 123 8.88 4.97 2.93
C ALA A 123 8.10 3.70 2.56
N MET A 124 6.77 3.76 2.54
CA MET A 124 5.91 2.65 2.12
C MET A 124 6.00 2.40 0.62
N ALA A 125 6.10 3.45 -0.19
CA ALA A 125 6.33 3.33 -1.62
C ALA A 125 7.69 2.68 -1.93
N MET A 126 8.78 3.09 -1.26
CA MET A 126 10.09 2.45 -1.40
C MET A 126 10.03 0.96 -1.05
N GLN A 127 9.34 0.59 0.04
CA GLN A 127 9.15 -0.81 0.42
C GLN A 127 8.39 -1.57 -0.66
N ALA A 128 7.28 -1.01 -1.16
CA ALA A 128 6.46 -1.63 -2.18
C ALA A 128 7.22 -1.85 -3.51
N LEU A 129 8.05 -0.89 -3.92
CA LEU A 129 8.94 -1.03 -5.08
C LEU A 129 9.92 -2.19 -4.88
N ALA A 130 10.57 -2.28 -3.71
CA ALA A 130 11.49 -3.36 -3.39
C ALA A 130 10.77 -4.73 -3.37
N ASP A 131 9.55 -4.81 -2.82
CA ASP A 131 8.76 -6.04 -2.76
C ASP A 131 8.35 -6.53 -4.17
N ILE A 132 8.06 -5.62 -5.09
CA ILE A 132 7.80 -5.96 -6.50
C ILE A 132 9.07 -6.48 -7.18
N ALA A 133 10.21 -5.79 -7.01
CA ALA A 133 11.48 -6.21 -7.58
C ALA A 133 11.96 -7.56 -7.01
N TYR A 134 11.67 -7.83 -5.74
CA TYR A 134 11.95 -9.13 -5.12
C TYR A 134 11.22 -10.28 -5.83
N ARG A 135 9.97 -10.07 -6.23
CA ARG A 135 9.16 -11.07 -6.95
C ARG A 135 9.43 -11.10 -8.44
N ASN A 136 9.83 -9.99 -9.02
CA ASN A 136 10.16 -9.86 -10.44
C ASN A 136 11.56 -9.28 -10.61
N ARG A 137 12.56 -10.18 -10.70
CA ARG A 137 13.98 -9.82 -10.81
C ARG A 137 14.31 -8.95 -12.02
N ARG A 138 13.47 -8.95 -13.05
CA ARG A 138 13.63 -8.08 -14.23
C ARG A 138 13.58 -6.58 -13.87
N LEU A 139 12.82 -6.22 -12.83
CA LEU A 139 12.68 -4.84 -12.36
C LEU A 139 13.77 -4.43 -11.38
N LEU A 140 14.62 -5.36 -10.96
CA LEU A 140 15.63 -5.15 -9.93
C LEU A 140 16.60 -4.01 -10.25
N PRO A 141 17.17 -3.87 -11.47
CA PRO A 141 18.10 -2.79 -11.78
C PRO A 141 17.44 -1.40 -11.66
N GLU A 142 16.25 -1.24 -12.23
CA GLU A 142 15.48 0.00 -12.21
C GLU A 142 15.10 0.42 -10.79
N VAL A 143 14.51 -0.51 -10.01
CA VAL A 143 14.10 -0.25 -8.63
C VAL A 143 15.31 0.06 -7.74
N LYS A 144 16.43 -0.64 -7.94
CA LYS A 144 17.67 -0.40 -7.20
C LYS A 144 18.17 1.02 -7.41
N GLN A 145 18.24 1.46 -8.68
CA GLN A 145 18.64 2.82 -9.04
C GLN A 145 17.73 3.87 -8.33
N HIS A 146 16.42 3.70 -8.40
CA HIS A 146 15.49 4.63 -7.75
C HIS A 146 15.67 4.69 -6.22
N ILE A 147 15.89 3.54 -5.57
CA ILE A 147 16.12 3.52 -4.12
C ILE A 147 17.45 4.22 -3.79
N GLU A 148 18.50 4.04 -4.59
CA GLU A 148 19.78 4.73 -4.44
C GLU A 148 19.63 6.25 -4.54
N GLU A 149 18.90 6.75 -5.54
CA GLU A 149 18.58 8.17 -5.70
C GLU A 149 17.82 8.72 -4.49
N LEU A 150 16.80 8.00 -4.01
CA LEU A 150 16.01 8.40 -2.84
C LEU A 150 16.82 8.41 -1.53
N ILE A 151 17.86 7.58 -1.39
CA ILE A 151 18.79 7.60 -0.26
C ILE A 151 19.60 8.90 -0.25
N VAL A 152 19.99 9.41 -1.40
CA VAL A 152 20.79 10.64 -1.49
C VAL A 152 19.98 11.84 -0.98
N ILE A 153 18.76 12.03 -1.46
CA ILE A 153 17.92 13.21 -1.20
C ILE A 153 16.95 13.06 -0.01
N GLY A 154 16.78 11.83 0.49
CA GLY A 154 15.75 11.49 1.48
C GLY A 154 16.06 11.96 2.91
N THR A 155 15.03 11.89 3.76
CA THR A 155 15.18 12.08 5.21
C THR A 155 16.05 10.98 5.84
N PRO A 156 16.59 11.18 7.07
CA PRO A 156 17.36 10.13 7.75
C PRO A 156 16.64 8.78 7.82
N ALA A 157 15.33 8.79 8.07
CA ALA A 157 14.50 7.57 8.11
C ALA A 157 14.41 6.89 6.74
N MET A 158 14.24 7.66 5.66
CA MET A 158 14.26 7.13 4.29
C MET A 158 15.62 6.54 3.92
N LYS A 159 16.70 7.24 4.30
CA LYS A 159 18.08 6.76 4.09
C LYS A 159 18.33 5.44 4.79
N ALA A 160 17.93 5.32 6.06
CA ALA A 160 18.09 4.09 6.84
C ALA A 160 17.27 2.94 6.22
N ARG A 161 16.01 3.19 5.85
CA ARG A 161 15.16 2.19 5.19
C ARG A 161 15.71 1.78 3.83
N GLY A 162 16.10 2.75 2.99
CA GLY A 162 16.66 2.49 1.67
C GLY A 162 17.92 1.63 1.72
N LYS A 163 18.86 1.91 2.63
CA LYS A 163 20.06 1.05 2.84
C LYS A 163 19.68 -0.39 3.19
N LYS A 164 18.69 -0.57 4.07
CA LYS A 164 18.18 -1.91 4.42
C LYS A 164 17.56 -2.64 3.22
N LEU A 165 16.80 -1.92 2.40
CA LEU A 165 16.18 -2.48 1.20
C LEU A 165 17.23 -2.86 0.16
N LEU A 166 18.20 -1.98 -0.12
CA LEU A 166 19.30 -2.29 -1.03
C LEU A 166 20.08 -3.52 -0.61
N GLY A 167 20.40 -3.66 0.68
CA GLY A 167 21.07 -4.86 1.20
C GLY A 167 20.29 -6.14 0.89
N LYS A 168 18.96 -6.13 1.02
CA LYS A 168 18.12 -7.27 0.65
C LYS A 168 18.11 -7.54 -0.86
N LEU A 169 18.05 -6.48 -1.69
CA LEU A 169 18.02 -6.60 -3.14
C LEU A 169 19.35 -7.05 -3.73
N VAL A 170 20.48 -6.68 -3.11
CA VAL A 170 21.84 -7.14 -3.53
C VAL A 170 21.98 -8.64 -3.37
N ASN A 171 21.52 -9.20 -2.24
CA ASN A 171 21.59 -10.64 -2.00
C ASN A 171 20.83 -11.47 -3.04
N LEU A 172 19.80 -10.90 -3.69
CA LEU A 172 19.09 -11.54 -4.80
C LEU A 172 19.86 -11.56 -6.12
N SER A 173 20.83 -10.66 -6.29
CA SER A 173 21.62 -10.58 -7.53
C SER A 173 22.75 -11.61 -7.55
N THR A 174 23.04 -12.25 -6.42
CA THR A 174 24.12 -13.23 -6.23
C THR A 174 23.65 -14.69 -6.23
N GLU A 175 22.34 -14.92 -6.28
CA GLU A 175 21.69 -16.24 -6.45
C GLU A 175 21.17 -16.41 -7.90
#